data_96af14841d23a2584d2e811448cc3eaf
#
_entry.id   96af14841d23a2584d2e811448cc3eaf
#
_cell.length_a   1.000
_cell.length_b   1.000
_cell.length_c   1.000
_cell.angle_alpha   90.00
_cell.angle_beta   90.00
_cell.angle_gamma   90.00
#
_symmetry.space_group_name_H-M   'P 1'
#
loop_
_entity.id
_entity.type
_entity.pdbx_description
1 polymer ?
#
loop_
_entity_poly.entity_id
_entity_poly.type
_entity_poly.pdbx_seq_one_letter_code
_entity_poly.pdbx_strand_id
1 'polypeptide(L)'
;SLTQNSSGLRASMMATWSAENRLSQIRLAKEWPSFGKRSSDCPQSDLRLVCEEEVFSTPNPNFRRVEVSVYEIDSPDRRIIKLTQVVPRVPH
;
A
#
# COMPACT_ATOMS: atom_id res chain seq x y z
N SER A 1 -22.83 -12.40 -5.24
CA SER A 1 -23.79 -11.73 -6.12
C SER A 1 -23.26 -10.39 -6.58
N LEU A 2 -23.85 -9.85 -7.63
CA LEU A 2 -23.48 -8.55 -8.17
C LEU A 2 -23.70 -7.44 -7.14
N THR A 3 -24.74 -7.56 -6.33
CA THR A 3 -25.05 -6.57 -5.31
C THR A 3 -23.99 -6.52 -4.22
N GLN A 4 -23.50 -7.67 -3.79
CA GLN A 4 -22.41 -7.74 -2.83
C GLN A 4 -21.12 -7.22 -3.43
N ASN A 5 -20.87 -7.54 -4.69
CA ASN A 5 -19.67 -7.16 -5.38
C ASN A 5 -19.57 -5.66 -5.59
N SER A 6 -20.69 -4.95 -5.68
CA SER A 6 -20.70 -3.52 -5.88
C SER A 6 -20.00 -2.79 -4.73
N SER A 7 -20.33 -3.14 -3.49
CA SER A 7 -19.72 -2.54 -2.32
C SER A 7 -18.25 -2.96 -2.17
N GLY A 8 -17.99 -4.26 -2.36
CA GLY A 8 -16.61 -4.77 -2.30
C GLY A 8 -15.74 -4.22 -3.41
N LEU A 9 -16.32 -4.02 -4.60
CA LEU A 9 -15.57 -3.44 -5.71
C LEU A 9 -15.16 -2.01 -5.41
N ARG A 10 -16.05 -1.22 -4.83
CA ARG A 10 -15.76 0.16 -4.45
C ARG A 10 -14.62 0.22 -3.45
N ALA A 11 -14.68 -0.61 -2.40
CA ALA A 11 -13.63 -0.66 -1.39
C ALA A 11 -12.29 -1.07 -2.02
N SER A 12 -12.33 -2.06 -2.91
CA SER A 12 -11.14 -2.55 -3.61
C SER A 12 -10.52 -1.46 -4.49
N MET A 13 -11.34 -0.71 -5.20
CA MET A 13 -10.86 0.38 -6.05
C MET A 13 -10.23 1.50 -5.23
N MET A 14 -10.88 1.88 -4.13
CA MET A 14 -10.37 2.94 -3.26
C MET A 14 -9.08 2.51 -2.56
N ALA A 15 -9.02 1.26 -2.12
CA ALA A 15 -7.83 0.71 -1.48
C ALA A 15 -6.67 0.64 -2.47
N THR A 16 -6.94 0.20 -3.69
CA THR A 16 -5.93 0.13 -4.75
C THR A 16 -5.38 1.52 -5.04
N TRP A 17 -6.26 2.50 -5.15
CA TRP A 17 -5.85 3.87 -5.42
C TRP A 17 -4.95 4.41 -4.30
N SER A 18 -5.31 4.15 -3.04
CA SER A 18 -4.49 4.57 -1.90
C SER A 18 -3.10 3.93 -1.93
N ALA A 19 -3.03 2.62 -2.20
CA ALA A 19 -1.76 1.90 -2.25
C ALA A 19 -0.91 2.39 -3.43
N GLU A 20 -1.51 2.54 -4.60
CA GLU A 20 -0.78 3.03 -5.78
C GLU A 20 -0.28 4.45 -5.58
N ASN A 21 -1.09 5.29 -4.92
CA ASN A 21 -0.71 6.65 -4.62
C ASN A 21 0.53 6.70 -3.73
N ARG A 22 0.57 5.85 -2.71
CA ARG A 22 1.73 5.78 -1.84
C ARG A 22 2.98 5.31 -2.60
N LEU A 23 2.85 4.26 -3.40
CA LEU A 23 3.97 3.75 -4.19
C LEU A 23 4.46 4.80 -5.20
N SER A 24 3.53 5.56 -5.79
CA SER A 24 3.88 6.65 -6.69
C SER A 24 4.64 7.76 -5.97
N GLN A 25 4.25 8.09 -4.74
CA GLN A 25 4.96 9.08 -3.94
C GLN A 25 6.41 8.65 -3.69
N ILE A 26 6.61 7.39 -3.36
CA ILE A 26 7.95 6.85 -3.13
C ILE A 26 8.80 7.01 -4.40
N ARG A 27 8.23 6.64 -5.55
CA ARG A 27 8.94 6.70 -6.82
C ARG A 27 9.25 8.14 -7.24
N LEU A 28 8.26 9.03 -7.14
CA LEU A 28 8.42 10.42 -7.57
C LEU A 28 9.38 11.20 -6.66
N ALA A 29 9.35 10.91 -5.37
CA ALA A 29 10.23 11.56 -4.41
C ALA A 29 11.60 10.87 -4.33
N LYS A 30 11.79 9.76 -5.05
CA LYS A 30 13.01 8.97 -5.03
C LYS A 30 13.37 8.56 -3.61
N GLU A 31 12.37 8.16 -2.84
CA GLU A 31 12.58 7.72 -1.46
C GLU A 31 13.35 6.41 -1.42
N TRP A 32 14.16 6.28 -0.36
CA TRP A 32 14.83 5.01 -0.03
C TRP A 32 14.32 4.61 1.34
N PRO A 33 13.10 4.01 1.41
CA PRO A 33 12.45 3.79 2.69
C PRO A 33 13.22 2.82 3.57
N SER A 34 13.20 3.09 4.87
CA SER A 34 13.88 2.24 5.86
C SER A 34 13.16 0.90 6.00
N PHE A 35 13.92 -0.13 6.33
CA PHE A 35 13.35 -1.45 6.59
C PHE A 35 12.39 -1.39 7.77
N GLY A 36 11.42 -2.30 7.76
CA GLY A 36 10.46 -2.43 8.85
C GLY A 36 9.04 -2.21 8.38
N LYS A 37 8.15 -2.20 9.34
CA LYS A 37 6.71 -2.08 9.11
C LYS A 37 6.19 -0.82 9.78
N ARG A 38 5.33 -0.09 9.08
CA ARG A 38 4.67 1.09 9.64
C ARG A 38 3.25 1.17 9.10
N SER A 39 2.37 1.74 9.90
CA SER A 39 0.96 1.90 9.55
C SER A 39 0.59 3.36 9.60
N SER A 40 -0.35 3.73 8.74
CA SER A 40 -0.89 5.09 8.73
C SER A 40 -2.33 5.06 8.24
N ASP A 41 -3.10 6.05 8.61
CA ASP A 41 -4.45 6.19 8.10
C ASP A 41 -4.39 6.65 6.65
N CYS A 42 -5.21 6.04 5.81
CA CYS A 42 -5.32 6.43 4.41
C CYS A 42 -6.79 6.44 3.97
N PRO A 43 -7.61 7.27 4.63
CA PRO A 43 -9.05 7.26 4.35
C PRO A 43 -9.36 7.74 2.94
N GLN A 44 -10.38 7.15 2.34
CA GLN A 44 -10.84 7.52 1.02
C GLN A 44 -12.34 7.70 1.06
N SER A 45 -12.81 8.93 0.81
CA SER A 45 -14.22 9.26 0.84
C SER A 45 -14.79 8.94 2.22
N ASP A 46 -15.81 8.08 2.30
CA ASP A 46 -16.41 7.66 3.56
C ASP A 46 -15.80 6.37 4.11
N LEU A 47 -14.81 5.81 3.41
CA LEU A 47 -14.15 4.57 3.83
C LEU A 47 -12.99 4.88 4.78
N ARG A 48 -12.99 4.20 5.92
CA ARG A 48 -11.93 4.34 6.91
C ARG A 48 -10.90 3.25 6.68
N LEU A 49 -9.88 3.60 5.91
CA LEU A 49 -8.84 2.65 5.50
C LEU A 49 -7.56 2.90 6.28
N VAL A 50 -6.81 1.81 6.48
CA VAL A 50 -5.48 1.83 7.07
C VAL A 50 -4.51 1.23 6.08
N CYS A 51 -3.44 1.94 5.79
CA CYS A 51 -2.36 1.48 4.94
C CYS A 51 -1.20 1.00 5.81
N GLU A 52 -0.73 -0.21 5.52
CA GLU A 52 0.42 -0.79 6.19
C GLU A 52 1.52 -0.97 5.17
N GLU A 53 2.67 -0.38 5.45
CA GLU A 53 3.80 -0.41 4.54
C GLU A 53 4.92 -1.22 5.20
N GLU A 54 5.45 -2.20 4.47
CA GLU A 54 6.55 -3.00 4.95
C GLU A 54 7.66 -3.02 3.91
N VAL A 55 8.90 -2.83 4.36
CA VAL A 55 10.06 -2.73 3.48
C VAL A 55 10.99 -3.88 3.77
N PHE A 56 11.35 -4.61 2.72
CA PHE A 56 12.20 -5.80 2.80
C PHE A 56 13.47 -5.61 1.99
N SER A 57 14.52 -6.31 2.41
CA SER A 57 15.72 -6.42 1.59
C SER A 57 15.44 -7.34 0.40
N THR A 58 16.26 -7.19 -0.64
CA THR A 58 16.24 -8.08 -1.79
C THR A 58 17.64 -8.69 -1.97
N PRO A 59 17.81 -9.72 -2.81
CA PRO A 59 19.14 -10.26 -3.09
C PRO A 59 20.11 -9.22 -3.62
N ASN A 60 19.61 -8.17 -4.28
CA ASN A 60 20.43 -7.06 -4.74
C ASN A 60 20.34 -5.91 -3.75
N PRO A 61 21.44 -5.50 -3.09
CA PRO A 61 21.39 -4.44 -2.08
C PRO A 61 21.02 -3.05 -2.62
N ASN A 62 21.01 -2.89 -3.94
CA ASN A 62 20.59 -1.64 -4.56
C ASN A 62 19.09 -1.54 -4.76
N PHE A 63 18.35 -2.56 -4.33
CA PHE A 63 16.88 -2.57 -4.44
C PHE A 63 16.26 -2.96 -3.11
N ARG A 64 15.10 -2.40 -2.84
CA ARG A 64 14.26 -2.79 -1.69
C ARG A 64 12.86 -3.09 -2.20
N ARG A 65 12.23 -4.06 -1.57
CA ARG A 65 10.85 -4.42 -1.91
C ARG A 65 9.93 -3.74 -0.91
N VAL A 66 8.99 -2.96 -1.41
CA VAL A 66 8.00 -2.29 -0.59
C VAL A 66 6.65 -2.94 -0.84
N GLU A 67 6.00 -3.38 0.23
CA GLU A 67 4.65 -3.94 0.16
C GLU A 67 3.71 -3.00 0.90
N VAL A 68 2.65 -2.59 0.21
CA VAL A 68 1.61 -1.76 0.81
C VAL A 68 0.34 -2.56 0.87
N SER A 69 -0.15 -2.79 2.09
CA SER A 69 -1.41 -3.51 2.33
C SER A 69 -2.44 -2.52 2.84
N VAL A 70 -3.69 -2.68 2.42
CA VAL A 70 -4.77 -1.79 2.83
C VAL A 70 -5.86 -2.61 3.49
N TYR A 71 -6.33 -2.12 4.64
CA TYR A 71 -7.38 -2.75 5.44
C TYR A 71 -8.46 -1.73 5.76
N GLU A 72 -9.66 -2.20 6.01
CA GLU A 72 -10.66 -1.36 6.68
C GLU A 72 -10.39 -1.40 8.18
N ILE A 73 -10.53 -0.25 8.83
CA ILE A 73 -10.21 -0.12 10.24
C ILE A 73 -11.04 -1.06 11.12
N ASP A 74 -12.27 -1.35 10.68
CA ASP A 74 -13.19 -2.21 11.42
C ASP A 74 -12.96 -3.70 11.14
N SER A 75 -12.11 -4.04 10.20
CA SER A 75 -11.82 -5.44 9.82
C SER A 75 -10.33 -5.61 9.56
N PRO A 76 -9.49 -5.41 10.61
CA PRO A 76 -8.03 -5.42 10.42
C PRO A 76 -7.44 -6.78 10.06
N ASP A 77 -8.20 -7.85 10.24
CA ASP A 77 -7.78 -9.19 9.86
C ASP A 77 -8.09 -9.53 8.40
N ARG A 78 -8.77 -8.63 7.68
CA ARG A 78 -9.15 -8.85 6.29
C ARG A 78 -8.50 -7.80 5.41
N ARG A 79 -7.39 -8.18 4.81
CA ARG A 79 -6.69 -7.30 3.87
C ARG A 79 -7.52 -7.15 2.60
N ILE A 80 -7.74 -5.90 2.19
CA ILE A 80 -8.46 -5.62 0.95
C ILE A 80 -7.55 -5.84 -0.25
N ILE A 81 -6.33 -5.32 -0.17
CA ILE A 81 -5.38 -5.43 -1.28
C ILE A 81 -3.95 -5.33 -0.74
N LYS A 82 -3.02 -5.91 -1.47
CA LYS A 82 -1.60 -5.73 -1.24
C LYS A 82 -0.92 -5.49 -2.59
N LEU A 83 -0.18 -4.40 -2.67
CA LEU A 83 0.63 -4.10 -3.84
C LEU A 83 2.10 -4.15 -3.47
N THR A 84 2.92 -4.60 -4.40
CA THR A 84 4.36 -4.74 -4.18
C THR A 84 5.10 -3.98 -5.26
N GLN A 85 6.15 -3.29 -4.87
CA GLN A 85 7.01 -2.57 -5.80
C GLN A 85 8.47 -2.71 -5.38
N VAL A 86 9.35 -2.89 -6.35
CA VAL A 86 10.79 -2.88 -6.09
C VAL A 86 11.28 -1.45 -6.30
N VAL A 87 11.96 -0.91 -5.30
CA VAL A 87 12.43 0.47 -5.30
C VAL A 87 13.94 0.49 -5.47
N PRO A 88 14.46 1.16 -6.50
CA PRO A 88 15.89 1.25 -6.70
C PRO A 88 16.51 2.32 -5.81
N ARG A 89 17.78 2.12 -5.49
CA ARG A 89 18.56 3.15 -4.82
C ARG A 89 18.97 4.19 -5.87
N VAL A 90 18.44 5.39 -5.72
CA VAL A 90 18.69 6.47 -6.68
C VAL A 90 19.64 7.48 -6.06
N PRO A 91 20.78 7.77 -6.69
CA PRO A 91 21.68 8.79 -6.18
C PRO A 91 21.01 10.17 -6.24
N HIS A 92 21.27 10.97 -5.23
CA HIS A 92 20.76 12.34 -5.15
C HIS A 92 21.75 13.32 -5.72
#